data_da79e663fc1c9478a33d0939b412115c
#
_entry.id   da79e663fc1c9478a33d0939b412115c
#
_cell.length_a   1.000
_cell.length_b   1.000
_cell.length_c   1.000
_cell.angle_alpha   90.00
_cell.angle_beta   90.00
_cell.angle_gamma   90.00
#
_symmetry.space_group_name_H-M   'P 1'
#
loop_
_entity.id
_entity.type
_entity.pdbx_description
1 polymer ?
#
loop_
_entity_poly.entity_id
_entity_poly.type
_entity_poly.pdbx_seq_one_letter_code
_entity_poly.pdbx_strand_id
1 'polypeptide(L)'
;RGSIEFNGELIIEVYRDNKPSNGYQRIIDGDGLSLAPGFIDTHSHHDVGIDEQPMAISAVTQGITTIVRAVDGFSDSPSSASKRNEYFSIKKFKNHFSNIPIAINMASFSAHNSIRYQIMGNDFRRESTDDEIEMMKRLVIEDMEEGAYGLSTGLEYDPGIYSSSDEVIRLTRAIADYDGRYKSHIRSEDREYWEAINEIIRIGREAGVPVNIDHFKLNGVFNWGRTEEILELLNKARDSGVNITADVYPYEAWSSSITTFYPEKNFTDIDETNYILEKLSAAEDIRFSDHSVHPEYINKTVADIAKMKGMTEAQTLSMLSEESYLLSQESGSPVAIEQVVAKGMVDQDIRELLNWPFANVCSDGGLECGHPRGCGTFSKVLSDYQGEEGLGNIERIIHKMTGLSAHTVGIENRGLIAAGNYADFILIDLEKIKDNATFTNPK
;
A
#
# COMPACT_ATOMS: atom_id res chain seq x y z
N ARG A 1 -24.63 -14.48 19.04
CA ARG A 1 -25.62 -14.50 17.95
C ARG A 1 -26.39 -13.18 17.95
N GLY A 2 -26.81 -12.70 16.77
CA GLY A 2 -27.56 -11.47 16.61
C GLY A 2 -28.11 -11.31 15.19
N SER A 3 -28.76 -10.21 14.94
CA SER A 3 -29.22 -9.85 13.60
C SER A 3 -29.00 -8.36 13.33
N ILE A 4 -28.89 -7.99 12.07
CA ILE A 4 -28.71 -6.62 11.63
C ILE A 4 -29.82 -6.29 10.64
N GLU A 5 -30.43 -5.14 10.85
CA GLU A 5 -31.37 -4.54 9.91
C GLU A 5 -30.65 -3.44 9.11
N PHE A 6 -30.80 -3.47 7.80
CA PHE A 6 -30.29 -2.41 6.94
C PHE A 6 -31.35 -2.03 5.89
N ASN A 7 -31.30 -0.78 5.44
CA ASN A 7 -32.18 -0.25 4.40
C ASN A 7 -31.34 0.56 3.41
N GLY A 8 -31.34 0.14 2.16
CA GLY A 8 -30.43 0.69 1.18
C GLY A 8 -28.97 0.48 1.62
N GLU A 9 -28.23 1.54 1.75
CA GLU A 9 -26.79 1.53 2.07
C GLU A 9 -26.49 1.66 3.57
N LEU A 10 -27.50 1.84 4.44
CA LEU A 10 -27.28 2.15 5.85
C LEU A 10 -27.78 1.05 6.80
N ILE A 11 -27.02 0.81 7.85
CA ILE A 11 -27.41 0.01 9.01
C ILE A 11 -28.47 0.79 9.79
N ILE A 12 -29.63 0.20 10.00
CA ILE A 12 -30.72 0.79 10.78
C ILE A 12 -30.60 0.42 12.25
N GLU A 13 -30.40 -0.88 12.52
CA GLU A 13 -30.31 -1.37 13.89
C GLU A 13 -29.51 -2.66 14.00
N VAL A 14 -28.88 -2.86 15.16
CA VAL A 14 -28.12 -4.05 15.51
C VAL A 14 -28.79 -4.71 16.72
N TYR A 15 -29.24 -5.94 16.58
CA TYR A 15 -29.90 -6.69 17.64
C TYR A 15 -28.96 -7.76 18.21
N ARG A 16 -28.85 -7.82 19.52
CA ARG A 16 -28.07 -8.88 20.22
C ARG A 16 -28.76 -10.23 20.25
N ASP A 17 -30.08 -10.23 20.08
CA ASP A 17 -30.93 -11.43 20.03
C ASP A 17 -31.65 -11.49 18.67
N ASN A 18 -32.23 -12.67 18.37
CA ASN A 18 -32.96 -12.83 17.12
C ASN A 18 -34.20 -11.94 17.11
N LYS A 19 -34.28 -11.05 16.13
CA LYS A 19 -35.48 -10.26 15.86
C LYS A 19 -36.50 -11.11 15.08
N PRO A 20 -37.82 -10.89 15.26
CA PRO A 20 -38.83 -11.56 14.43
C PRO A 20 -38.63 -11.23 12.93
N SER A 21 -38.66 -12.26 12.11
CA SER A 21 -38.34 -12.20 10.65
C SER A 21 -39.48 -11.64 9.79
N ASN A 22 -40.50 -10.97 10.37
CA ASN A 22 -41.66 -10.51 9.63
C ASN A 22 -41.48 -9.05 9.16
N GLY A 23 -41.79 -8.79 7.89
CA GLY A 23 -41.80 -7.44 7.34
C GLY A 23 -40.57 -7.04 6.51
N TYR A 24 -39.62 -7.94 6.28
CA TYR A 24 -38.44 -7.70 5.46
C TYR A 24 -38.64 -8.16 4.01
N GLN A 25 -38.11 -7.41 3.05
CA GLN A 25 -38.11 -7.79 1.64
C GLN A 25 -37.15 -8.96 1.35
N ARG A 26 -36.03 -9.03 2.10
CA ARG A 26 -34.99 -10.03 1.97
C ARG A 26 -34.40 -10.35 3.33
N ILE A 27 -34.13 -11.63 3.56
CA ILE A 27 -33.42 -12.13 4.73
C ILE A 27 -32.21 -12.92 4.20
N ILE A 28 -31.04 -12.62 4.74
CA ILE A 28 -29.81 -13.36 4.47
C ILE A 28 -29.53 -14.18 5.72
N ASP A 29 -29.56 -15.50 5.59
CA ASP A 29 -29.21 -16.41 6.67
C ASP A 29 -27.69 -16.58 6.72
N GLY A 30 -27.08 -16.19 7.83
CA GLY A 30 -25.66 -16.32 8.09
C GLY A 30 -25.34 -17.44 9.10
N ASP A 31 -26.26 -18.40 9.33
CA ASP A 31 -26.05 -19.45 10.33
C ASP A 31 -24.76 -20.24 10.06
N GLY A 32 -23.93 -20.36 11.13
CA GLY A 32 -22.61 -20.98 11.04
C GLY A 32 -21.48 -20.07 10.53
N LEU A 33 -21.79 -18.84 10.07
CA LEU A 33 -20.81 -17.89 9.61
C LEU A 33 -20.61 -16.73 10.60
N SER A 34 -19.43 -16.11 10.56
CA SER A 34 -19.15 -14.87 11.28
C SER A 34 -19.44 -13.67 10.41
N LEU A 35 -20.23 -12.72 10.92
CA LEU A 35 -20.48 -11.46 10.25
C LEU A 35 -19.47 -10.42 10.75
N ALA A 36 -18.80 -9.74 9.81
CA ALA A 36 -17.87 -8.66 10.08
C ALA A 36 -18.16 -7.44 9.19
N PRO A 37 -17.66 -6.23 9.56
CA PRO A 37 -17.60 -5.13 8.59
C PRO A 37 -16.75 -5.54 7.40
N GLY A 38 -17.03 -4.96 6.22
CA GLY A 38 -16.17 -5.11 5.06
C GLY A 38 -14.77 -4.59 5.33
N PHE A 39 -13.77 -5.26 4.82
CA PHE A 39 -12.37 -4.89 5.05
C PHE A 39 -11.99 -3.64 4.29
N ILE A 40 -11.10 -2.85 4.88
CA ILE A 40 -10.55 -1.61 4.32
C ILE A 40 -9.06 -1.80 4.11
N ASP A 41 -8.66 -1.84 2.86
CA ASP A 41 -7.26 -1.94 2.44
C ASP A 41 -6.65 -0.53 2.37
N THR A 42 -5.81 -0.20 3.33
CA THR A 42 -5.29 1.16 3.53
C THR A 42 -4.16 1.53 2.60
N HIS A 43 -3.55 0.55 1.92
CA HIS A 43 -2.54 0.74 0.90
C HIS A 43 -2.74 -0.27 -0.23
N SER A 44 -3.22 0.21 -1.38
CA SER A 44 -3.71 -0.66 -2.45
C SER A 44 -3.44 -0.09 -3.84
N HIS A 45 -3.06 -0.96 -4.75
CA HIS A 45 -2.91 -0.69 -6.18
C HIS A 45 -4.01 -1.38 -7.02
N HIS A 46 -5.10 -1.84 -6.38
CA HIS A 46 -6.26 -2.43 -7.06
C HIS A 46 -7.07 -1.43 -7.88
N ASP A 47 -6.73 -0.14 -7.85
CA ASP A 47 -7.29 0.89 -8.71
C ASP A 47 -6.66 0.91 -10.12
N VAL A 48 -5.44 0.42 -10.27
CA VAL A 48 -4.77 0.33 -11.58
C VAL A 48 -5.38 -0.81 -12.40
N GLY A 49 -5.94 -0.48 -13.56
CA GLY A 49 -6.67 -1.45 -14.42
C GLY A 49 -8.10 -1.74 -13.96
N ILE A 50 -8.65 -0.96 -13.04
CA ILE A 50 -10.04 -1.17 -12.55
C ILE A 50 -11.08 -0.92 -13.63
N ASP A 51 -10.79 -0.11 -14.66
CA ASP A 51 -11.65 0.09 -15.81
C ASP A 51 -11.86 -1.20 -16.60
N GLU A 52 -10.81 -2.01 -16.71
CA GLU A 52 -10.83 -3.30 -17.39
C GLU A 52 -11.37 -4.43 -16.49
N GLN A 53 -11.24 -4.27 -15.17
CA GLN A 53 -11.63 -5.26 -14.17
C GLN A 53 -12.52 -4.66 -13.06
N PRO A 54 -13.70 -4.08 -13.40
CA PRO A 54 -14.54 -3.34 -12.44
C PRO A 54 -15.11 -4.19 -11.29
N MET A 55 -15.08 -5.50 -11.42
CA MET A 55 -15.48 -6.43 -10.36
C MET A 55 -14.41 -6.61 -9.27
N ALA A 56 -13.17 -6.14 -9.49
CA ALA A 56 -12.06 -6.21 -8.53
C ALA A 56 -12.00 -7.57 -7.79
N ILE A 57 -12.05 -8.66 -8.52
CA ILE A 57 -12.20 -10.02 -7.96
C ILE A 57 -11.11 -10.34 -6.93
N SER A 58 -9.87 -9.96 -7.21
CA SER A 58 -8.75 -10.16 -6.29
C SER A 58 -8.95 -9.48 -4.93
N ALA A 59 -9.59 -8.32 -4.89
CA ALA A 59 -9.94 -7.63 -3.66
C ALA A 59 -11.20 -8.23 -3.01
N VAL A 60 -12.29 -8.36 -3.77
CA VAL A 60 -13.61 -8.80 -3.25
C VAL A 60 -13.54 -10.20 -2.64
N THR A 61 -12.79 -11.13 -3.24
CA THR A 61 -12.65 -12.51 -2.72
C THR A 61 -11.93 -12.60 -1.39
N GLN A 62 -11.17 -11.57 -1.00
CA GLN A 62 -10.55 -11.44 0.31
C GLN A 62 -11.45 -10.73 1.35
N GLY A 63 -12.65 -10.28 0.96
CA GLY A 63 -13.55 -9.51 1.82
C GLY A 63 -13.25 -8.00 1.83
N ILE A 64 -12.39 -7.50 0.95
CA ILE A 64 -12.10 -6.08 0.80
C ILE A 64 -13.31 -5.41 0.14
N THR A 65 -13.91 -4.44 0.82
CA THR A 65 -15.04 -3.64 0.32
C THR A 65 -14.65 -2.20 0.04
N THR A 66 -13.51 -1.77 0.57
CA THR A 66 -12.98 -0.41 0.40
C THR A 66 -11.47 -0.47 0.20
N ILE A 67 -10.97 0.24 -0.81
CA ILE A 67 -9.52 0.42 -1.03
C ILE A 67 -9.14 1.90 -0.88
N VAL A 68 -7.90 2.13 -0.49
CA VAL A 68 -7.25 3.44 -0.52
C VAL A 68 -6.29 3.48 -1.68
N ARG A 69 -6.55 4.39 -2.61
CA ARG A 69 -5.77 4.62 -3.83
C ARG A 69 -4.93 5.90 -3.76
N ALA A 70 -4.16 6.14 -4.81
CA ALA A 70 -3.21 7.24 -4.89
C ALA A 70 -2.22 7.20 -3.73
N VAL A 71 -1.69 6.02 -3.50
CA VAL A 71 -0.63 5.70 -2.55
C VAL A 71 0.75 5.88 -3.21
N ASP A 72 1.84 5.83 -2.45
CA ASP A 72 3.22 6.05 -2.94
C ASP A 72 3.41 7.36 -3.72
N GLY A 73 2.53 8.33 -3.51
CA GLY A 73 2.58 9.61 -4.21
C GLY A 73 2.13 9.58 -5.67
N PHE A 74 1.52 8.49 -6.16
CA PHE A 74 1.06 8.38 -7.55
C PHE A 74 -0.47 8.35 -7.62
N SER A 75 -1.04 9.19 -8.50
CA SER A 75 -2.46 9.25 -8.81
C SER A 75 -2.73 8.81 -10.24
N ASP A 76 -2.29 7.60 -10.57
CA ASP A 76 -2.45 7.07 -11.92
C ASP A 76 -3.93 7.01 -12.33
N SER A 77 -4.17 7.11 -13.64
CA SER A 77 -5.49 6.89 -14.21
C SER A 77 -5.93 5.43 -13.98
N PRO A 78 -7.24 5.19 -13.81
CA PRO A 78 -7.77 3.83 -13.57
C PRO A 78 -7.55 2.86 -14.74
N SER A 79 -7.18 3.34 -15.92
CA SER A 79 -6.88 2.49 -17.08
C SER A 79 -5.42 2.00 -17.04
N SER A 80 -5.21 0.73 -17.33
CA SER A 80 -3.89 0.13 -17.49
C SER A 80 -3.06 0.75 -18.63
N ALA A 81 -3.71 1.44 -19.57
CA ALA A 81 -3.06 2.12 -20.69
C ALA A 81 -2.60 3.54 -20.40
N SER A 82 -2.80 4.06 -19.19
CA SER A 82 -2.43 5.43 -18.80
C SER A 82 -0.91 5.63 -18.74
N LYS A 83 -0.47 6.89 -18.78
CA LYS A 83 0.95 7.22 -18.63
C LYS A 83 1.32 7.33 -17.15
N ARG A 84 2.42 6.70 -16.75
CA ARG A 84 3.00 6.86 -15.42
C ARG A 84 3.27 8.35 -15.15
N ASN A 85 3.09 8.78 -13.90
CA ASN A 85 3.24 10.16 -13.47
C ASN A 85 2.22 11.16 -14.04
N GLU A 86 1.19 10.72 -14.75
CA GLU A 86 0.10 11.63 -15.10
C GLU A 86 -0.68 12.00 -13.83
N TYR A 87 -0.80 13.29 -13.53
CA TYR A 87 -1.62 13.76 -12.43
C TYR A 87 -3.10 13.59 -12.77
N PHE A 88 -3.73 12.61 -12.14
CA PHE A 88 -5.15 12.33 -12.24
C PHE A 88 -5.86 12.82 -10.97
N SER A 89 -6.30 14.10 -10.98
CA SER A 89 -6.87 14.77 -9.81
C SER A 89 -8.12 14.03 -9.27
N ILE A 90 -8.45 14.25 -8.00
CA ILE A 90 -9.66 13.71 -7.35
C ILE A 90 -10.92 14.06 -8.16
N LYS A 91 -11.01 15.27 -8.67
CA LYS A 91 -12.12 15.71 -9.52
C LYS A 91 -12.25 14.90 -10.80
N LYS A 92 -11.12 14.66 -11.50
CA LYS A 92 -11.12 13.82 -12.70
C LYS A 92 -11.56 12.39 -12.35
N PHE A 93 -11.06 11.85 -11.25
CA PHE A 93 -11.41 10.53 -10.75
C PHE A 93 -12.91 10.39 -10.46
N LYS A 94 -13.48 11.29 -9.68
CA LYS A 94 -14.92 11.30 -9.35
C LYS A 94 -15.81 11.41 -10.60
N ASN A 95 -15.41 12.26 -11.54
CA ASN A 95 -16.12 12.41 -12.81
C ASN A 95 -16.07 11.15 -13.66
N HIS A 96 -14.90 10.49 -13.71
CA HIS A 96 -14.70 9.25 -14.45
C HIS A 96 -15.65 8.15 -13.96
N PHE A 97 -15.71 7.93 -12.64
CA PHE A 97 -16.54 6.89 -12.03
C PHE A 97 -18.01 7.28 -11.79
N SER A 98 -18.42 8.51 -12.13
CA SER A 98 -19.80 8.97 -11.87
C SER A 98 -20.88 8.08 -12.51
N ASN A 99 -20.56 7.36 -13.59
CA ASN A 99 -21.47 6.48 -14.31
C ASN A 99 -20.91 5.08 -14.58
N ILE A 100 -19.74 4.74 -14.02
CA ILE A 100 -19.12 3.43 -14.18
C ILE A 100 -19.29 2.67 -12.87
N PRO A 101 -20.09 1.57 -12.85
CA PRO A 101 -20.24 0.77 -11.65
C PRO A 101 -18.97 -0.05 -11.39
N ILE A 102 -18.46 0.04 -10.18
CA ILE A 102 -17.35 -0.76 -9.65
C ILE A 102 -17.80 -1.49 -8.39
N ALA A 103 -17.20 -2.66 -8.13
CA ALA A 103 -17.64 -3.55 -7.05
C ALA A 103 -17.16 -3.15 -5.65
N ILE A 104 -16.25 -2.17 -5.55
CA ILE A 104 -15.62 -1.74 -4.28
C ILE A 104 -15.72 -0.22 -4.11
N ASN A 105 -15.68 0.23 -2.85
CA ASN A 105 -15.54 1.65 -2.53
C ASN A 105 -14.08 2.09 -2.68
N MET A 106 -13.86 3.35 -3.02
CA MET A 106 -12.52 3.93 -3.13
C MET A 106 -12.40 5.20 -2.31
N ALA A 107 -11.39 5.25 -1.43
CA ALA A 107 -10.87 6.46 -0.80
C ALA A 107 -9.59 6.87 -1.53
N SER A 108 -9.30 8.17 -1.62
CA SER A 108 -8.14 8.65 -2.37
C SER A 108 -7.37 9.70 -1.61
N PHE A 109 -6.06 9.69 -1.75
CA PHE A 109 -5.16 10.75 -1.31
C PHE A 109 -4.79 11.67 -2.48
N SER A 110 -4.33 12.88 -2.17
CA SER A 110 -3.62 13.73 -3.12
C SER A 110 -2.19 13.21 -3.27
N ALA A 111 -1.69 13.13 -4.49
CA ALA A 111 -0.48 12.36 -4.82
C ALA A 111 0.71 13.27 -5.14
N HIS A 112 1.65 13.39 -4.22
CA HIS A 112 2.79 14.28 -4.31
C HIS A 112 3.64 14.06 -5.56
N ASN A 113 4.04 12.82 -5.86
CA ASN A 113 4.94 12.52 -6.98
C ASN A 113 4.31 12.92 -8.33
N SER A 114 3.02 12.61 -8.52
CA SER A 114 2.27 13.02 -9.70
C SER A 114 2.13 14.54 -9.80
N ILE A 115 1.84 15.23 -8.70
CA ILE A 115 1.75 16.69 -8.63
C ILE A 115 3.12 17.33 -8.92
N ARG A 116 4.20 16.80 -8.33
CA ARG A 116 5.56 17.29 -8.55
C ARG A 116 5.96 17.16 -10.02
N TYR A 117 5.67 16.00 -10.63
CA TYR A 117 5.91 15.83 -12.07
C TYR A 117 5.06 16.77 -12.94
N GLN A 118 3.80 16.99 -12.57
CA GLN A 118 2.90 17.93 -13.26
C GLN A 118 3.44 19.37 -13.26
N ILE A 119 4.10 19.81 -12.18
CA ILE A 119 4.61 21.17 -12.04
C ILE A 119 6.00 21.32 -12.62
N MET A 120 6.90 20.36 -12.40
CA MET A 120 8.32 20.47 -12.77
C MET A 120 8.63 19.80 -14.11
N GLY A 121 7.75 18.93 -14.63
CA GLY A 121 7.99 18.18 -15.86
C GLY A 121 9.26 17.34 -15.76
N ASN A 122 10.06 17.35 -16.83
CA ASN A 122 11.32 16.60 -16.89
C ASN A 122 12.46 17.19 -16.02
N ASP A 123 12.27 18.39 -15.43
CA ASP A 123 13.26 19.06 -14.58
C ASP A 123 13.12 18.68 -13.08
N PHE A 124 12.46 17.59 -12.79
CA PHE A 124 12.16 17.15 -11.43
C PHE A 124 13.40 16.68 -10.62
N ARG A 125 14.56 16.44 -11.26
CA ARG A 125 15.77 15.90 -10.59
C ARG A 125 16.58 16.96 -9.83
N ARG A 126 15.90 17.88 -9.19
CA ARG A 126 16.44 18.93 -8.33
C ARG A 126 15.43 19.28 -7.25
N GLU A 127 15.84 19.99 -6.23
CA GLU A 127 14.90 20.59 -5.30
C GLU A 127 13.97 21.58 -6.01
N SER A 128 12.74 21.66 -5.55
CA SER A 128 11.76 22.64 -6.05
C SER A 128 12.04 24.04 -5.52
N THR A 129 11.69 25.03 -6.30
CA THR A 129 11.67 26.42 -5.88
C THR A 129 10.44 26.73 -5.01
N ASP A 130 10.48 27.84 -4.27
CA ASP A 130 9.32 28.31 -3.49
C ASP A 130 8.05 28.50 -4.34
N ASP A 131 8.19 29.02 -5.57
CA ASP A 131 7.06 29.19 -6.48
C ASP A 131 6.47 27.86 -6.92
N GLU A 132 7.33 26.86 -7.20
CA GLU A 132 6.90 25.51 -7.56
C GLU A 132 6.17 24.82 -6.37
N ILE A 133 6.67 24.98 -5.13
CA ILE A 133 6.00 24.48 -3.94
C ILE A 133 4.61 25.14 -3.79
N GLU A 134 4.50 26.45 -3.98
CA GLU A 134 3.20 27.13 -3.92
C GLU A 134 2.24 26.69 -5.03
N MET A 135 2.75 26.31 -6.21
CA MET A 135 1.93 25.73 -7.29
C MET A 135 1.47 24.31 -6.92
N MET A 136 2.35 23.45 -6.40
CA MET A 136 1.99 22.12 -5.91
C MET A 136 0.96 22.20 -4.79
N LYS A 137 1.16 23.10 -3.83
CA LYS A 137 0.23 23.34 -2.71
C LYS A 137 -1.19 23.66 -3.18
N ARG A 138 -1.35 24.44 -4.24
CA ARG A 138 -2.68 24.74 -4.82
C ARG A 138 -3.38 23.48 -5.30
N LEU A 139 -2.66 22.59 -6.00
CA LEU A 139 -3.21 21.32 -6.47
C LEU A 139 -3.59 20.39 -5.31
N VAL A 140 -2.76 20.34 -4.26
CA VAL A 140 -3.09 19.60 -3.04
C VAL A 140 -4.37 20.13 -2.39
N ILE A 141 -4.52 21.46 -2.27
CA ILE A 141 -5.72 22.09 -1.70
C ILE A 141 -6.94 21.78 -2.59
N GLU A 142 -6.84 21.88 -3.90
CA GLU A 142 -7.92 21.51 -4.83
C GLU A 142 -8.36 20.05 -4.64
N ASP A 143 -7.42 19.12 -4.48
CA ASP A 143 -7.75 17.71 -4.19
C ASP A 143 -8.43 17.57 -2.83
N MET A 144 -7.98 18.28 -1.78
CA MET A 144 -8.62 18.26 -0.45
C MET A 144 -10.06 18.81 -0.52
N GLU A 145 -10.31 19.90 -1.24
CA GLU A 145 -11.65 20.47 -1.46
C GLU A 145 -12.56 19.49 -2.24
N GLU A 146 -12.00 18.66 -3.08
CA GLU A 146 -12.71 17.61 -3.81
C GLU A 146 -12.87 16.31 -2.98
N GLY A 147 -12.35 16.25 -1.74
CA GLY A 147 -12.56 15.16 -0.80
C GLY A 147 -11.45 14.14 -0.73
N ALA A 148 -10.21 14.53 -0.99
CA ALA A 148 -9.05 13.73 -0.63
C ALA A 148 -8.97 13.55 0.90
N TYR A 149 -8.47 12.40 1.34
CA TYR A 149 -8.26 12.11 2.77
C TYR A 149 -6.95 12.67 3.31
N GLY A 150 -6.09 13.21 2.43
CA GLY A 150 -4.80 13.74 2.80
C GLY A 150 -3.81 13.75 1.65
N LEU A 151 -2.52 13.72 1.98
CA LEU A 151 -1.40 13.73 1.06
C LEU A 151 -0.62 12.42 1.16
N SER A 152 -0.33 11.78 0.02
CA SER A 152 0.57 10.63 -0.06
C SER A 152 1.88 10.99 -0.76
N THR A 153 2.99 10.36 -0.35
CA THR A 153 4.29 10.50 -0.98
C THR A 153 4.95 9.14 -1.20
N GLY A 154 5.79 9.05 -2.23
CA GLY A 154 6.73 7.95 -2.45
C GLY A 154 8.14 8.53 -2.55
N LEU A 155 8.81 8.66 -1.41
CA LEU A 155 10.07 9.41 -1.30
C LEU A 155 11.30 8.61 -1.75
N GLU A 156 11.15 7.32 -2.04
CA GLU A 156 12.18 6.46 -2.63
C GLU A 156 12.08 6.39 -4.15
N TYR A 157 11.00 6.93 -4.74
CA TYR A 157 10.72 6.88 -6.17
C TYR A 157 10.89 8.23 -6.86
N ASP A 158 11.32 8.22 -8.15
CA ASP A 158 11.24 9.38 -9.02
C ASP A 158 9.76 9.82 -9.17
N PRO A 159 9.41 11.09 -9.05
CA PRO A 159 10.26 12.25 -8.78
C PRO A 159 10.40 12.63 -7.29
N GLY A 160 9.73 11.90 -6.37
CA GLY A 160 9.66 12.19 -4.94
C GLY A 160 11.01 12.16 -4.23
N ILE A 161 11.93 11.30 -4.69
CA ILE A 161 13.27 11.15 -4.11
C ILE A 161 14.10 12.46 -4.11
N TYR A 162 13.84 13.35 -5.05
CA TYR A 162 14.53 14.64 -5.16
C TYR A 162 13.87 15.77 -4.36
N SER A 163 12.77 15.50 -3.66
CA SER A 163 12.11 16.48 -2.80
C SER A 163 12.86 16.66 -1.48
N SER A 164 12.95 17.90 -1.01
CA SER A 164 13.44 18.17 0.34
C SER A 164 12.36 17.86 1.40
N SER A 165 12.78 17.58 2.63
CA SER A 165 11.83 17.44 3.75
C SER A 165 11.02 18.73 3.96
N ASP A 166 11.56 19.91 3.67
CA ASP A 166 10.84 21.20 3.77
C ASP A 166 9.69 21.28 2.76
N GLU A 167 9.91 20.88 1.50
CA GLU A 167 8.85 20.76 0.50
C GLU A 167 7.70 19.90 1.03
N VAL A 168 8.01 18.68 1.50
CA VAL A 168 7.01 17.75 2.02
C VAL A 168 6.26 18.32 3.23
N ILE A 169 6.97 18.94 4.19
CA ILE A 169 6.37 19.56 5.36
C ILE A 169 5.42 20.71 4.96
N ARG A 170 5.82 21.55 4.01
CA ARG A 170 4.98 22.68 3.56
C ARG A 170 3.71 22.20 2.89
N LEU A 171 3.79 21.16 2.05
CA LEU A 171 2.62 20.54 1.41
C LEU A 171 1.73 19.84 2.45
N THR A 172 2.33 19.13 3.41
CA THR A 172 1.61 18.46 4.48
C THR A 172 0.89 19.45 5.42
N ARG A 173 1.47 20.61 5.70
CA ARG A 173 0.78 21.68 6.44
C ARG A 173 -0.48 22.18 5.74
N ALA A 174 -0.52 22.15 4.41
CA ALA A 174 -1.67 22.61 3.65
C ALA A 174 -2.92 21.74 3.84
N ILE A 175 -2.78 20.49 4.25
CA ILE A 175 -3.89 19.57 4.49
C ILE A 175 -4.44 19.66 5.93
N ALA A 176 -3.77 20.36 6.85
CA ALA A 176 -4.14 20.40 8.27
C ALA A 176 -5.53 21.02 8.49
N ASP A 177 -5.88 22.07 7.75
CA ASP A 177 -7.18 22.75 7.85
C ASP A 177 -8.36 21.89 7.33
N TYR A 178 -8.06 20.77 6.68
CA TYR A 178 -9.03 19.82 6.12
C TYR A 178 -9.13 18.52 6.93
N ASP A 179 -8.57 18.46 8.14
CA ASP A 179 -8.40 17.23 8.93
C ASP A 179 -7.71 16.11 8.14
N GLY A 180 -6.79 16.50 7.24
CA GLY A 180 -6.08 15.60 6.35
C GLY A 180 -5.02 14.78 7.07
N ARG A 181 -4.65 13.65 6.47
CA ARG A 181 -3.63 12.73 6.95
C ARG A 181 -2.49 12.66 5.96
N TYR A 182 -1.29 12.45 6.45
CA TYR A 182 -0.11 12.20 5.62
C TYR A 182 0.25 10.73 5.64
N LYS A 183 0.54 10.16 4.49
CA LYS A 183 1.04 8.78 4.39
C LYS A 183 2.22 8.70 3.42
N SER A 184 3.14 7.79 3.68
CA SER A 184 4.38 7.74 2.91
C SER A 184 4.96 6.34 2.76
N HIS A 185 5.26 5.96 1.50
CA HIS A 185 6.45 5.17 1.23
C HIS A 185 7.64 6.05 1.61
N ILE A 186 8.35 5.68 2.67
CA ILE A 186 9.41 6.50 3.28
C ILE A 186 10.63 6.61 2.34
N ARG A 187 11.53 7.56 2.62
CA ARG A 187 12.66 7.91 1.75
C ARG A 187 13.67 6.79 1.54
N SER A 188 13.81 5.90 2.51
CA SER A 188 14.58 4.67 2.40
C SER A 188 13.98 3.60 3.29
N GLU A 189 13.72 2.43 2.74
CA GLU A 189 13.27 1.27 3.50
C GLU A 189 14.43 0.36 3.91
N ASP A 190 15.64 0.68 3.50
CA ASP A 190 16.84 -0.12 3.72
C ASP A 190 18.00 0.67 4.34
N ARG A 191 18.91 1.26 3.54
CA ARG A 191 20.20 1.84 3.96
C ARG A 191 20.07 2.97 4.96
N GLU A 192 19.15 3.92 4.70
CA GLU A 192 18.90 5.12 5.52
C GLU A 192 17.55 5.01 6.24
N TYR A 193 17.18 3.79 6.63
CA TYR A 193 15.90 3.46 7.24
C TYR A 193 15.57 4.32 8.47
N TRP A 194 16.54 4.47 9.39
CA TRP A 194 16.34 5.19 10.65
C TRP A 194 16.19 6.70 10.44
N GLU A 195 16.90 7.24 9.46
CA GLU A 195 16.79 8.62 9.03
C GLU A 195 15.42 8.88 8.41
N ALA A 196 14.93 7.98 7.57
CA ALA A 196 13.63 8.07 6.94
C ALA A 196 12.47 7.97 7.96
N ILE A 197 12.59 7.12 8.98
CA ILE A 197 11.64 7.08 10.10
C ILE A 197 11.66 8.39 10.91
N ASN A 198 12.83 8.96 11.17
CA ASN A 198 12.92 10.26 11.84
C ASN A 198 12.35 11.39 10.98
N GLU A 199 12.48 11.31 9.64
CA GLU A 199 11.89 12.28 8.72
C GLU A 199 10.34 12.26 8.81
N ILE A 200 9.68 11.10 8.76
CA ILE A 200 8.21 11.06 8.85
C ILE A 200 7.71 11.51 10.22
N ILE A 201 8.42 11.19 11.32
CA ILE A 201 8.12 11.71 12.66
C ILE A 201 8.23 13.25 12.70
N ARG A 202 9.28 13.81 12.06
CA ARG A 202 9.47 15.25 11.93
C ARG A 202 8.35 15.90 11.13
N ILE A 203 7.95 15.30 9.99
CA ILE A 203 6.84 15.79 9.16
C ILE A 203 5.57 15.86 9.99
N GLY A 204 5.20 14.78 10.69
CA GLY A 204 4.02 14.77 11.55
C GLY A 204 4.04 15.81 12.65
N ARG A 205 5.19 15.99 13.30
CA ARG A 205 5.38 16.99 14.35
C ARG A 205 5.26 18.42 13.83
N GLU A 206 5.92 18.73 12.73
CA GLU A 206 5.98 20.10 12.20
C GLU A 206 4.73 20.50 11.43
N ALA A 207 4.06 19.56 10.76
CA ALA A 207 2.81 19.81 10.06
C ALA A 207 1.59 19.75 10.99
N GLY A 208 1.67 19.03 12.12
CA GLY A 208 0.59 18.90 13.09
C GLY A 208 -0.56 18.00 12.61
N VAL A 209 -0.30 17.06 11.71
CA VAL A 209 -1.28 16.13 11.17
C VAL A 209 -0.95 14.68 11.54
N PRO A 210 -1.94 13.76 11.56
CA PRO A 210 -1.67 12.33 11.67
C PRO A 210 -0.81 11.84 10.50
N VAL A 211 0.14 10.94 10.77
CA VAL A 211 1.02 10.36 9.75
C VAL A 211 0.97 8.84 9.76
N ASN A 212 1.09 8.21 8.59
CA ASN A 212 1.13 6.76 8.42
C ASN A 212 2.39 6.33 7.66
N ILE A 213 3.10 5.34 8.19
CA ILE A 213 4.17 4.66 7.47
C ILE A 213 3.51 3.60 6.59
N ASP A 214 3.66 3.72 5.28
CA ASP A 214 3.08 2.78 4.33
C ASP A 214 3.86 1.46 4.30
N HIS A 215 3.13 0.32 4.18
CA HIS A 215 3.68 -1.05 4.04
C HIS A 215 4.94 -1.28 4.90
N PHE A 216 4.84 -0.87 6.16
CA PHE A 216 5.93 -0.81 7.13
C PHE A 216 6.66 -2.13 7.26
N LYS A 217 7.97 -2.10 7.08
CA LYS A 217 8.85 -3.28 7.09
C LYS A 217 10.24 -2.94 7.63
N LEU A 218 10.95 -3.96 8.08
CA LEU A 218 12.38 -3.92 8.38
C LEU A 218 13.12 -4.57 7.21
N ASN A 219 13.39 -3.80 6.16
CA ASN A 219 14.02 -4.31 4.95
C ASN A 219 15.54 -4.42 5.09
N GLY A 220 16.12 -5.51 4.57
CA GLY A 220 17.53 -5.82 4.60
C GLY A 220 18.00 -6.52 5.88
N VAL A 221 18.97 -7.42 5.73
CA VAL A 221 19.44 -8.33 6.80
C VAL A 221 19.98 -7.60 8.05
N PHE A 222 20.43 -6.36 7.91
CA PHE A 222 20.96 -5.55 9.01
C PHE A 222 19.86 -4.88 9.85
N ASN A 223 18.63 -4.87 9.36
CA ASN A 223 17.46 -4.37 10.09
C ASN A 223 16.64 -5.49 10.75
N TRP A 224 16.82 -6.75 10.31
CA TRP A 224 16.05 -7.86 10.86
C TRP A 224 16.27 -8.04 12.36
N GLY A 225 15.19 -8.36 13.08
CA GLY A 225 15.20 -8.55 14.53
C GLY A 225 15.29 -7.27 15.34
N ARG A 226 15.16 -6.08 14.71
CA ARG A 226 15.20 -4.77 15.41
C ARG A 226 13.81 -4.18 15.66
N THR A 227 12.79 -5.03 15.68
CA THR A 227 11.39 -4.60 15.86
C THR A 227 11.17 -3.87 17.18
N GLU A 228 11.77 -4.34 18.29
CA GLU A 228 11.65 -3.68 19.60
C GLU A 228 12.18 -2.24 19.53
N GLU A 229 13.36 -2.04 18.91
CA GLU A 229 14.00 -0.73 18.81
C GLU A 229 13.15 0.27 17.99
N ILE A 230 12.61 -0.18 16.83
CA ILE A 230 11.79 0.71 16.01
C ILE A 230 10.46 1.03 16.67
N LEU A 231 9.80 0.06 17.29
CA LEU A 231 8.54 0.29 17.99
C LEU A 231 8.72 1.18 19.23
N GLU A 232 9.86 1.10 19.91
CA GLU A 232 10.19 2.03 20.99
C GLU A 232 10.33 3.47 20.48
N LEU A 233 10.99 3.67 19.32
CA LEU A 233 11.11 4.99 18.68
C LEU A 233 9.73 5.55 18.31
N LEU A 234 8.86 4.75 17.68
CA LEU A 234 7.51 5.16 17.30
C LEU A 234 6.64 5.47 18.53
N ASN A 235 6.73 4.67 19.59
CA ASN A 235 5.99 4.93 20.83
C ASN A 235 6.47 6.23 21.50
N LYS A 236 7.77 6.50 21.53
CA LYS A 236 8.32 7.79 22.02
C LYS A 236 7.80 8.99 21.19
N ALA A 237 7.70 8.82 19.87
CA ALA A 237 7.11 9.83 19.00
C ALA A 237 5.64 10.09 19.36
N ARG A 238 4.85 9.04 19.58
CA ARG A 238 3.46 9.13 20.03
C ARG A 238 3.33 9.81 21.41
N ASP A 239 4.14 9.41 22.36
CA ASP A 239 4.18 10.00 23.70
C ASP A 239 4.53 11.50 23.65
N SER A 240 5.27 11.93 22.63
CA SER A 240 5.57 13.35 22.38
C SER A 240 4.48 14.10 21.59
N GLY A 241 3.34 13.44 21.30
CA GLY A 241 2.17 14.03 20.64
C GLY A 241 2.10 13.85 19.12
N VAL A 242 3.02 13.11 18.50
CA VAL A 242 2.92 12.78 17.07
C VAL A 242 1.95 11.61 16.88
N ASN A 243 0.85 11.81 16.18
CA ASN A 243 -0.09 10.73 15.85
C ASN A 243 0.45 9.91 14.66
N ILE A 244 1.33 8.95 14.94
CA ILE A 244 1.93 8.07 13.93
C ILE A 244 1.32 6.69 13.99
N THR A 245 0.98 6.14 12.82
CA THR A 245 0.45 4.79 12.57
C THR A 245 1.27 4.11 11.47
N ALA A 246 0.99 2.84 11.20
CA ALA A 246 1.57 2.12 10.08
C ALA A 246 0.57 1.13 9.48
N ASP A 247 0.78 0.74 8.24
CA ASP A 247 0.12 -0.44 7.67
C ASP A 247 1.16 -1.50 7.27
N VAL A 248 0.77 -2.78 7.31
CA VAL A 248 1.68 -3.92 7.17
C VAL A 248 0.98 -5.04 6.40
N TYR A 249 1.69 -5.70 5.49
CA TYR A 249 1.22 -6.92 4.82
C TYR A 249 1.98 -8.17 5.32
N PRO A 250 1.37 -9.37 5.30
CA PRO A 250 1.89 -10.57 5.98
C PRO A 250 2.80 -11.43 5.09
N TYR A 251 3.71 -10.83 4.33
CA TYR A 251 4.64 -11.57 3.44
C TYR A 251 6.07 -11.07 3.61
N GLU A 252 7.04 -11.99 3.51
CA GLU A 252 8.47 -11.70 3.69
C GLU A 252 9.13 -11.03 2.48
N ALA A 253 8.40 -10.87 1.38
CA ALA A 253 8.90 -10.27 0.15
C ALA A 253 8.09 -9.03 -0.24
N TRP A 254 8.76 -8.10 -0.87
CA TRP A 254 8.16 -6.93 -1.52
C TRP A 254 8.12 -7.11 -3.05
N SER A 255 7.41 -6.25 -3.76
CA SER A 255 7.40 -6.23 -5.22
C SER A 255 7.51 -4.81 -5.75
N SER A 256 8.46 -4.61 -6.65
CA SER A 256 8.69 -3.34 -7.34
C SER A 256 9.51 -3.59 -8.63
N SER A 257 9.97 -2.52 -9.30
CA SER A 257 10.99 -2.63 -10.36
C SER A 257 12.33 -3.02 -9.77
N ILE A 258 13.11 -3.83 -10.50
CA ILE A 258 14.48 -4.21 -10.14
C ILE A 258 15.41 -2.98 -9.98
N THR A 259 15.07 -1.88 -10.64
CA THR A 259 15.83 -0.63 -10.57
C THR A 259 15.73 0.07 -9.21
N THR A 260 14.78 -0.31 -8.35
CA THR A 260 14.61 0.22 -6.99
C THR A 260 15.80 -0.11 -6.09
N PHE A 261 16.50 -1.22 -6.35
CA PHE A 261 17.73 -1.56 -5.64
C PHE A 261 18.85 -0.52 -5.76
N TYR A 262 18.80 0.33 -6.81
CA TYR A 262 19.85 1.31 -7.13
C TYR A 262 19.28 2.74 -7.04
N PRO A 263 19.30 3.36 -5.87
CA PRO A 263 18.75 4.72 -5.70
C PRO A 263 19.46 5.74 -6.61
N GLU A 264 20.78 5.65 -6.76
CA GLU A 264 21.59 6.53 -7.61
C GLU A 264 21.56 6.15 -9.10
N LYS A 265 20.89 5.06 -9.48
CA LYS A 265 20.82 4.53 -10.85
C LYS A 265 22.21 4.26 -11.47
N ASN A 266 23.22 3.97 -10.63
CA ASN A 266 24.56 3.57 -11.05
C ASN A 266 24.69 2.04 -11.12
N PHE A 267 24.17 1.45 -12.18
CA PHE A 267 24.11 0.00 -12.36
C PHE A 267 25.46 -0.66 -12.61
N THR A 268 26.51 0.12 -12.94
CA THR A 268 27.86 -0.39 -13.23
C THR A 268 28.72 -0.50 -11.97
N ASP A 269 28.25 -0.04 -10.82
CA ASP A 269 28.94 -0.14 -9.56
C ASP A 269 28.82 -1.58 -9.01
N ILE A 270 29.92 -2.30 -9.10
CA ILE A 270 29.96 -3.72 -8.68
C ILE A 270 29.93 -3.84 -7.14
N ASP A 271 30.48 -2.88 -6.42
CA ASP A 271 30.47 -2.89 -4.95
C ASP A 271 29.05 -2.66 -4.44
N GLU A 272 28.30 -1.73 -5.05
CA GLU A 272 26.88 -1.53 -4.81
C GLU A 272 26.06 -2.80 -5.13
N THR A 273 26.34 -3.42 -6.27
CA THR A 273 25.64 -4.66 -6.66
C THR A 273 25.91 -5.80 -5.68
N ASN A 274 27.15 -5.95 -5.22
CA ASN A 274 27.50 -6.95 -4.20
C ASN A 274 26.81 -6.63 -2.85
N TYR A 275 26.74 -5.36 -2.46
CA TYR A 275 26.01 -4.94 -1.27
C TYR A 275 24.53 -5.32 -1.35
N ILE A 276 23.87 -5.09 -2.51
CA ILE A 276 22.47 -5.48 -2.73
C ILE A 276 22.30 -6.98 -2.49
N LEU A 277 23.13 -7.81 -3.14
CA LEU A 277 23.03 -9.28 -3.05
C LEU A 277 23.35 -9.83 -1.67
N GLU A 278 24.23 -9.18 -0.91
CA GLU A 278 24.63 -9.62 0.43
C GLU A 278 23.73 -9.08 1.55
N LYS A 279 23.18 -7.89 1.38
CA LYS A 279 22.54 -7.14 2.48
C LYS A 279 21.07 -6.89 2.29
N LEU A 280 20.57 -6.83 1.05
CA LEU A 280 19.16 -6.53 0.78
C LEU A 280 18.38 -7.77 0.37
N SER A 281 18.81 -8.46 -0.69
CA SER A 281 18.15 -9.69 -1.15
C SER A 281 19.12 -10.53 -1.96
N ALA A 282 19.24 -11.82 -1.64
CA ALA A 282 20.10 -12.74 -2.36
C ALA A 282 19.57 -13.01 -3.79
N ALA A 283 20.46 -13.38 -4.71
CA ALA A 283 20.09 -13.59 -6.12
C ALA A 283 19.02 -14.68 -6.32
N GLU A 284 18.98 -15.69 -5.48
CA GLU A 284 17.93 -16.73 -5.46
C GLU A 284 16.58 -16.24 -4.92
N ASP A 285 16.56 -15.13 -4.20
CA ASP A 285 15.39 -14.52 -3.59
C ASP A 285 14.82 -13.35 -4.41
N ILE A 286 15.48 -12.93 -5.50
CA ILE A 286 14.99 -11.91 -6.44
C ILE A 286 14.39 -12.62 -7.65
N ARG A 287 13.07 -12.67 -7.74
CA ARG A 287 12.30 -13.41 -8.77
C ARG A 287 11.50 -12.45 -9.65
N PHE A 288 11.56 -12.62 -10.95
CA PHE A 288 10.69 -11.90 -11.87
C PHE A 288 9.26 -12.44 -11.80
N SER A 289 8.30 -11.59 -11.45
CA SER A 289 6.87 -11.89 -11.49
C SER A 289 6.22 -11.46 -12.81
N ASP A 290 6.81 -10.47 -13.48
CA ASP A 290 6.42 -10.02 -14.83
C ASP A 290 7.64 -9.49 -15.59
N HIS A 291 7.61 -9.59 -16.94
CA HIS A 291 8.60 -8.98 -17.81
C HIS A 291 8.07 -8.83 -19.23
N SER A 292 7.79 -7.60 -19.66
CA SER A 292 7.14 -7.32 -20.95
C SER A 292 8.02 -7.61 -22.17
N VAL A 293 9.36 -7.53 -22.03
CA VAL A 293 10.34 -7.75 -23.12
C VAL A 293 10.89 -9.19 -23.10
N HIS A 294 11.12 -9.75 -21.90
CA HIS A 294 11.70 -11.08 -21.70
C HIS A 294 10.75 -12.00 -20.94
N PRO A 295 9.63 -12.45 -21.56
CA PRO A 295 8.69 -13.33 -20.88
C PRO A 295 9.28 -14.67 -20.43
N GLU A 296 10.43 -15.07 -21.00
CA GLU A 296 11.19 -16.23 -20.55
C GLU A 296 11.83 -16.09 -19.17
N TYR A 297 11.91 -14.87 -18.61
CA TYR A 297 12.40 -14.60 -17.26
C TYR A 297 11.28 -14.70 -16.20
N ILE A 298 10.01 -14.70 -16.59
CA ILE A 298 8.90 -14.84 -15.65
C ILE A 298 9.08 -16.13 -14.83
N ASN A 299 8.94 -16.02 -13.52
CA ASN A 299 9.20 -17.07 -12.53
C ASN A 299 10.68 -17.52 -12.40
N LYS A 300 11.64 -16.84 -13.05
CA LYS A 300 13.07 -17.07 -12.84
C LYS A 300 13.62 -16.11 -11.79
N THR A 301 14.60 -16.62 -11.04
CA THR A 301 15.40 -15.78 -10.14
C THR A 301 16.59 -15.16 -10.87
N VAL A 302 17.21 -14.14 -10.29
CA VAL A 302 18.49 -13.58 -10.80
C VAL A 302 19.54 -14.68 -10.87
N ALA A 303 19.59 -15.59 -9.88
CA ALA A 303 20.51 -16.75 -9.89
C ALA A 303 20.22 -17.72 -11.05
N ASP A 304 18.93 -17.95 -11.39
CA ASP A 304 18.57 -18.79 -12.54
C ASP A 304 19.02 -18.16 -13.86
N ILE A 305 18.80 -16.86 -14.03
CA ILE A 305 19.19 -16.11 -15.24
C ILE A 305 20.71 -16.06 -15.36
N ALA A 306 21.44 -15.90 -14.25
CA ALA A 306 22.91 -15.95 -14.21
C ALA A 306 23.42 -17.27 -14.77
N LYS A 307 22.85 -18.40 -14.34
CA LYS A 307 23.18 -19.74 -14.87
C LYS A 307 22.85 -19.86 -16.37
N MET A 308 21.68 -19.35 -16.80
CA MET A 308 21.27 -19.37 -18.21
C MET A 308 22.23 -18.60 -19.11
N LYS A 309 22.75 -17.47 -18.62
CA LYS A 309 23.65 -16.57 -19.38
C LYS A 309 25.15 -16.93 -19.22
N GLY A 310 25.50 -17.77 -18.26
CA GLY A 310 26.91 -18.09 -17.93
C GLY A 310 27.64 -16.89 -17.31
N MET A 311 26.93 -16.07 -16.56
CA MET A 311 27.42 -14.84 -15.88
C MET A 311 27.45 -15.06 -14.36
N THR A 312 28.14 -14.17 -13.64
CA THR A 312 27.99 -14.10 -12.18
C THR A 312 26.66 -13.46 -11.82
N GLU A 313 26.16 -13.70 -10.60
CA GLU A 313 24.91 -13.12 -10.10
C GLU A 313 24.98 -11.60 -10.08
N ALA A 314 26.11 -11.02 -9.64
CA ALA A 314 26.32 -9.58 -9.64
C ALA A 314 26.31 -8.98 -11.06
N GLN A 315 27.00 -9.60 -12.02
CA GLN A 315 26.95 -9.16 -13.42
C GLN A 315 25.53 -9.24 -14.00
N THR A 316 24.77 -10.25 -13.60
CA THR A 316 23.41 -10.46 -14.08
C THR A 316 22.47 -9.42 -13.50
N LEU A 317 22.52 -9.16 -12.18
CA LEU A 317 21.69 -8.13 -11.54
C LEU A 317 21.99 -6.75 -12.15
N SER A 318 23.25 -6.36 -12.27
CA SER A 318 23.70 -5.12 -12.90
C SER A 318 23.11 -4.96 -14.31
N MET A 319 23.33 -5.98 -15.17
CA MET A 319 22.86 -6.00 -16.56
C MET A 319 21.32 -5.86 -16.65
N LEU A 320 20.57 -6.64 -15.86
CA LEU A 320 19.10 -6.62 -15.88
C LEU A 320 18.54 -5.26 -15.41
N SER A 321 19.16 -4.68 -14.39
CA SER A 321 18.77 -3.38 -13.86
C SER A 321 19.04 -2.25 -14.86
N GLU A 322 20.19 -2.24 -15.52
CA GLU A 322 20.54 -1.29 -16.56
C GLU A 322 19.61 -1.41 -17.78
N GLU A 323 19.38 -2.64 -18.26
CA GLU A 323 18.47 -2.91 -19.38
C GLU A 323 17.05 -2.43 -19.06
N SER A 324 16.52 -2.76 -17.88
CA SER A 324 15.19 -2.33 -17.45
C SER A 324 15.07 -0.81 -17.39
N TYR A 325 16.07 -0.14 -16.84
CA TYR A 325 16.12 1.33 -16.78
C TYR A 325 16.11 1.95 -18.19
N LEU A 326 16.97 1.50 -19.11
CA LEU A 326 17.04 2.02 -20.47
C LEU A 326 15.74 1.82 -21.23
N LEU A 327 15.17 0.62 -21.18
CA LEU A 327 13.88 0.30 -21.79
C LEU A 327 12.74 1.17 -21.24
N SER A 328 12.73 1.46 -19.94
CA SER A 328 11.74 2.33 -19.32
C SER A 328 11.84 3.77 -19.80
N GLN A 329 13.06 4.27 -20.03
CA GLN A 329 13.28 5.61 -20.58
C GLN A 329 12.85 5.70 -22.05
N GLU A 330 13.11 4.67 -22.85
CA GLU A 330 12.75 4.61 -24.27
C GLU A 330 11.24 4.46 -24.49
N SER A 331 10.59 3.62 -23.69
CA SER A 331 9.16 3.36 -23.84
C SER A 331 8.29 4.55 -23.49
N GLY A 332 8.75 5.41 -22.58
CA GLY A 332 7.91 6.44 -21.96
C GLY A 332 6.63 5.84 -21.33
N SER A 333 6.61 4.51 -21.16
CA SER A 333 5.48 3.76 -20.62
C SER A 333 5.37 3.97 -19.12
N PRO A 334 4.16 4.11 -18.60
CA PRO A 334 3.91 4.15 -17.17
C PRO A 334 4.05 2.78 -16.52
N VAL A 335 3.86 1.71 -17.29
CA VAL A 335 3.98 0.35 -16.82
C VAL A 335 5.45 0.01 -16.71
N ALA A 336 5.89 -0.47 -15.57
CA ALA A 336 7.24 -0.98 -15.40
C ALA A 336 7.50 -2.05 -16.48
N ILE A 337 8.72 -2.04 -17.04
CA ILE A 337 9.13 -3.03 -18.05
C ILE A 337 9.08 -4.44 -17.45
N GLU A 338 9.34 -4.53 -16.16
CA GLU A 338 9.32 -5.75 -15.37
C GLU A 338 8.81 -5.48 -13.95
N GLN A 339 8.47 -6.55 -13.26
CA GLN A 339 8.30 -6.59 -11.81
C GLN A 339 9.08 -7.73 -11.20
N VAL A 340 9.76 -7.45 -10.12
CA VAL A 340 10.40 -8.46 -9.29
C VAL A 340 9.68 -8.60 -7.96
N VAL A 341 9.76 -9.81 -7.40
CA VAL A 341 9.42 -10.12 -6.02
C VAL A 341 10.73 -10.44 -5.33
N ALA A 342 11.07 -9.69 -4.29
CA ALA A 342 12.33 -9.84 -3.60
C ALA A 342 12.14 -9.99 -2.09
N LYS A 343 12.82 -10.97 -1.49
CA LYS A 343 12.77 -11.19 -0.04
C LYS A 343 13.54 -10.06 0.65
N GLY A 344 12.86 -9.35 1.54
CA GLY A 344 13.43 -8.24 2.29
C GLY A 344 13.16 -8.30 3.79
N MET A 345 12.29 -9.22 4.24
CA MET A 345 11.80 -9.30 5.61
C MET A 345 11.87 -10.72 6.16
N VAL A 346 11.61 -10.86 7.47
CA VAL A 346 11.41 -12.14 8.15
C VAL A 346 10.05 -12.17 8.85
N ASP A 347 9.42 -13.35 8.91
CA ASP A 347 8.05 -13.52 9.45
C ASP A 347 7.93 -13.06 10.91
N GLN A 348 8.97 -13.24 11.73
CA GLN A 348 8.95 -12.78 13.12
C GLN A 348 8.76 -11.25 13.20
N ASP A 349 9.52 -10.48 12.42
CA ASP A 349 9.40 -9.02 12.42
C ASP A 349 8.01 -8.57 11.95
N ILE A 350 7.48 -9.22 10.91
CA ILE A 350 6.13 -8.94 10.40
C ILE A 350 5.08 -9.17 11.49
N ARG A 351 5.15 -10.27 12.24
CA ARG A 351 4.23 -10.57 13.35
C ARG A 351 4.33 -9.53 14.45
N GLU A 352 5.53 -9.14 14.82
CA GLU A 352 5.76 -8.13 15.86
C GLU A 352 5.26 -6.74 15.42
N LEU A 353 5.52 -6.34 14.17
CA LEU A 353 5.01 -5.09 13.60
C LEU A 353 3.47 -5.09 13.54
N LEU A 354 2.86 -6.16 13.05
CA LEU A 354 1.39 -6.31 13.05
C LEU A 354 0.80 -6.34 14.46
N ASN A 355 1.56 -6.76 15.47
CA ASN A 355 1.13 -6.75 16.87
C ASN A 355 1.11 -5.34 17.46
N TRP A 356 1.84 -4.38 16.89
CA TRP A 356 1.79 -3.00 17.35
C TRP A 356 0.35 -2.47 17.32
N PRO A 357 -0.16 -1.84 18.42
CA PRO A 357 -1.57 -1.42 18.50
C PRO A 357 -2.01 -0.45 17.40
N PHE A 358 -1.06 0.27 16.82
CA PHE A 358 -1.27 1.32 15.82
C PHE A 358 -0.91 0.88 14.39
N ALA A 359 -0.65 -0.42 14.20
CA ALA A 359 -0.48 -1.02 12.89
C ALA A 359 -1.79 -1.66 12.44
N ASN A 360 -2.23 -1.35 11.21
CA ASN A 360 -3.34 -2.00 10.53
C ASN A 360 -2.84 -2.86 9.36
N VAL A 361 -3.73 -3.59 8.72
CA VAL A 361 -3.40 -4.47 7.59
C VAL A 361 -3.61 -3.72 6.28
N CYS A 362 -2.63 -3.83 5.38
CA CYS A 362 -2.76 -3.43 3.97
C CYS A 362 -2.38 -4.60 3.06
N SER A 363 -2.77 -4.55 1.79
CA SER A 363 -2.32 -5.54 0.80
C SER A 363 -1.05 -5.12 0.08
N ASP A 364 -0.91 -3.84 -0.22
CA ASP A 364 0.10 -3.31 -1.14
C ASP A 364 0.07 -4.10 -2.48
N GLY A 365 -1.12 -4.54 -2.86
CA GLY A 365 -1.38 -5.44 -3.96
C GLY A 365 -2.19 -4.81 -5.07
N GLY A 366 -2.16 -5.42 -6.24
CA GLY A 366 -2.91 -5.00 -7.43
C GLY A 366 -3.81 -6.10 -7.99
N LEU A 367 -4.65 -5.74 -8.96
CA LEU A 367 -5.65 -6.63 -9.59
C LEU A 367 -5.01 -7.85 -10.26
N GLU A 368 -3.82 -7.71 -10.83
CA GLU A 368 -3.13 -8.79 -11.56
C GLU A 368 -2.47 -9.84 -10.65
N CYS A 369 -2.36 -9.56 -9.34
CA CYS A 369 -1.76 -10.47 -8.36
C CYS A 369 -0.37 -11.00 -8.79
N GLY A 370 0.51 -10.15 -9.29
CA GLY A 370 1.90 -10.52 -9.61
C GLY A 370 2.69 -10.95 -8.37
N HIS A 371 2.25 -10.47 -7.19
CA HIS A 371 2.68 -10.89 -5.87
C HIS A 371 1.49 -11.49 -5.10
N PRO A 372 1.64 -12.56 -4.29
CA PRO A 372 0.53 -13.18 -3.55
C PRO A 372 -0.20 -12.20 -2.62
N ARG A 373 0.43 -11.11 -2.18
CA ARG A 373 -0.18 -10.09 -1.32
C ARG A 373 -1.43 -9.45 -1.96
N GLY A 374 -1.50 -9.34 -3.27
CA GLY A 374 -2.66 -8.78 -3.98
C GLY A 374 -3.92 -9.65 -3.89
N CYS A 375 -3.76 -10.98 -3.73
CA CYS A 375 -4.87 -11.92 -3.71
C CYS A 375 -5.07 -12.64 -2.37
N GLY A 376 -4.11 -12.60 -1.43
CA GLY A 376 -4.11 -13.46 -0.24
C GLY A 376 -3.98 -12.73 1.10
N THR A 377 -3.59 -11.46 1.14
CA THR A 377 -3.25 -10.75 2.39
C THR A 377 -4.29 -10.91 3.50
N PHE A 378 -5.53 -10.54 3.24
CA PHE A 378 -6.57 -10.53 4.28
C PHE A 378 -6.97 -11.95 4.67
N SER A 379 -7.00 -12.87 3.73
CA SER A 379 -7.22 -14.29 3.99
C SER A 379 -6.10 -14.89 4.84
N LYS A 380 -4.83 -14.57 4.53
CA LYS A 380 -3.64 -15.02 5.27
C LYS A 380 -3.63 -14.51 6.72
N VAL A 381 -3.95 -13.23 6.93
CA VAL A 381 -4.04 -12.68 8.29
C VAL A 381 -5.13 -13.38 9.10
N LEU A 382 -6.28 -13.70 8.47
CA LEU A 382 -7.36 -14.42 9.13
C LEU A 382 -7.01 -15.88 9.43
N SER A 383 -6.25 -16.57 8.56
CA SER A 383 -5.92 -17.99 8.78
C SER A 383 -4.70 -18.20 9.67
N ASP A 384 -3.62 -17.40 9.45
CA ASP A 384 -2.28 -17.73 9.96
C ASP A 384 -1.88 -16.89 11.19
N TYR A 385 -2.64 -15.81 11.51
CA TYR A 385 -2.26 -14.87 12.57
C TYR A 385 -3.20 -14.91 13.78
N GLN A 386 -4.03 -15.97 13.92
CA GLN A 386 -4.83 -16.19 15.12
C GLN A 386 -4.01 -16.84 16.24
N GLY A 387 -4.45 -16.62 17.52
CA GLY A 387 -3.88 -17.24 18.69
C GLY A 387 -2.79 -16.42 19.39
N GLU A 388 -2.19 -16.99 20.43
CA GLU A 388 -1.24 -16.30 21.31
C GLU A 388 0.09 -15.94 20.61
N GLU A 389 0.51 -16.76 19.64
CA GLU A 389 1.71 -16.52 18.83
C GLU A 389 1.45 -15.56 17.64
N GLY A 390 0.20 -15.12 17.47
CA GLY A 390 -0.23 -14.20 16.42
C GLY A 390 -0.76 -12.88 16.97
N LEU A 391 -1.84 -12.41 16.36
CA LEU A 391 -2.49 -11.14 16.72
C LEU A 391 -3.54 -11.30 17.86
N GLY A 392 -3.68 -12.48 18.43
CA GLY A 392 -4.65 -12.78 19.48
C GLY A 392 -5.99 -13.27 18.94
N ASN A 393 -7.11 -12.72 19.45
CA ASN A 393 -8.44 -13.14 19.06
C ASN A 393 -8.88 -12.55 17.70
N ILE A 394 -9.92 -13.17 17.14
CA ILE A 394 -10.44 -12.79 15.82
C ILE A 394 -10.99 -11.35 15.79
N GLU A 395 -11.54 -10.86 16.88
CA GLU A 395 -12.10 -9.50 16.95
C GLU A 395 -10.99 -8.45 16.79
N ARG A 396 -9.82 -8.68 17.40
CA ARG A 396 -8.65 -7.81 17.24
C ARG A 396 -8.13 -7.83 15.81
N ILE A 397 -8.09 -9.00 15.18
CA ILE A 397 -7.67 -9.16 13.78
C ILE A 397 -8.62 -8.39 12.87
N ILE A 398 -9.93 -8.61 13.00
CA ILE A 398 -10.94 -7.90 12.23
C ILE A 398 -10.85 -6.38 12.45
N HIS A 399 -10.65 -5.94 13.70
CA HIS A 399 -10.49 -4.51 14.00
C HIS A 399 -9.32 -3.88 13.26
N LYS A 400 -8.18 -4.58 13.13
CA LYS A 400 -7.02 -4.10 12.36
C LYS A 400 -7.27 -3.99 10.85
N MET A 401 -8.26 -4.69 10.33
CA MET A 401 -8.65 -4.68 8.92
C MET A 401 -9.89 -3.82 8.65
N THR A 402 -10.49 -3.21 9.68
CA THR A 402 -11.76 -2.49 9.60
C THR A 402 -11.74 -1.18 10.37
N GLY A 403 -12.10 -1.18 11.66
CA GLY A 403 -12.22 0.03 12.48
C GLY A 403 -10.91 0.81 12.64
N LEU A 404 -9.78 0.12 12.83
CA LEU A 404 -8.46 0.76 12.90
C LEU A 404 -8.07 1.32 11.53
N SER A 405 -8.28 0.56 10.44
CA SER A 405 -8.04 1.03 9.07
C SER A 405 -8.86 2.28 8.74
N ALA A 406 -10.16 2.28 9.06
CA ALA A 406 -11.02 3.44 8.88
C ALA A 406 -10.50 4.67 9.65
N HIS A 407 -10.11 4.48 10.92
CA HIS A 407 -9.56 5.55 11.75
C HIS A 407 -8.24 6.10 11.19
N THR A 408 -7.32 5.21 10.77
CA THR A 408 -6.02 5.61 10.19
C THR A 408 -6.19 6.48 8.95
N VAL A 409 -7.10 6.10 8.06
CA VAL A 409 -7.39 6.86 6.83
C VAL A 409 -8.26 8.09 7.09
N GLY A 410 -9.11 8.08 8.13
CA GLY A 410 -10.10 9.11 8.41
C GLY A 410 -11.45 8.85 7.74
N ILE A 411 -11.73 7.60 7.39
CA ILE A 411 -13.02 7.23 6.82
C ILE A 411 -14.08 7.20 7.93
N GLU A 412 -15.11 8.01 7.79
CA GLU A 412 -16.24 8.04 8.71
C GLU A 412 -17.33 7.03 8.28
N ASN A 413 -18.09 6.56 9.25
CA ASN A 413 -19.27 5.71 9.06
C ASN A 413 -19.01 4.36 8.34
N ARG A 414 -17.76 3.87 8.32
CA ARG A 414 -17.38 2.55 7.81
C ARG A 414 -16.45 1.82 8.80
N GLY A 415 -16.23 0.54 8.60
CA GLY A 415 -15.34 -0.28 9.43
C GLY A 415 -15.91 -0.72 10.77
N LEU A 416 -17.15 -0.35 11.11
CA LEU A 416 -17.85 -0.75 12.32
C LEU A 416 -19.31 -1.10 12.01
N ILE A 417 -19.83 -2.17 12.66
CA ILE A 417 -21.26 -2.53 12.61
C ILE A 417 -21.98 -1.72 13.66
N ALA A 418 -22.52 -0.55 13.28
CA ALA A 418 -23.28 0.34 14.14
C ALA A 418 -24.40 1.01 13.36
N ALA A 419 -25.52 1.32 14.04
CA ALA A 419 -26.62 2.06 13.40
C ALA A 419 -26.14 3.42 12.87
N GLY A 420 -26.54 3.76 11.64
CA GLY A 420 -26.10 4.94 10.92
C GLY A 420 -24.85 4.75 10.06
N ASN A 421 -24.10 3.67 10.24
CA ASN A 421 -22.95 3.33 9.37
C ASN A 421 -23.42 2.69 8.06
N TYR A 422 -22.55 2.72 7.05
CA TYR A 422 -22.76 1.99 5.81
C TYR A 422 -22.80 0.49 6.04
N ALA A 423 -23.66 -0.20 5.29
CA ALA A 423 -23.92 -1.63 5.40
C ALA A 423 -22.92 -2.45 4.56
N ASP A 424 -21.63 -2.15 4.69
CA ASP A 424 -20.57 -2.96 4.09
C ASP A 424 -20.29 -4.14 4.99
N PHE A 425 -20.71 -5.33 4.58
CA PHE A 425 -20.60 -6.56 5.36
C PHE A 425 -19.91 -7.67 4.59
N ILE A 426 -19.24 -8.52 5.35
CA ILE A 426 -18.74 -9.81 4.88
C ILE A 426 -19.23 -10.94 5.80
N LEU A 427 -19.49 -12.09 5.22
CA LEU A 427 -19.74 -13.34 5.91
C LEU A 427 -18.52 -14.23 5.77
N ILE A 428 -17.94 -14.64 6.88
CA ILE A 428 -16.69 -15.39 6.94
C ILE A 428 -16.93 -16.78 7.51
N ASP A 429 -16.51 -17.81 6.79
CA ASP A 429 -16.34 -19.15 7.31
C ASP A 429 -14.94 -19.28 7.92
N LEU A 430 -14.81 -19.06 9.21
CA LEU A 430 -13.53 -19.06 9.91
C LEU A 430 -12.85 -20.44 9.96
N GLU A 431 -13.60 -21.53 9.69
CA GLU A 431 -13.04 -22.89 9.63
C GLU A 431 -12.44 -23.20 8.24
N LYS A 432 -12.91 -22.50 7.19
CA LYS A 432 -12.52 -22.78 5.80
C LYS A 432 -11.62 -21.71 5.19
N ILE A 433 -11.54 -20.52 5.82
CA ILE A 433 -10.71 -19.46 5.28
C ILE A 433 -9.25 -19.88 5.22
N LYS A 434 -8.60 -19.65 4.08
CA LYS A 434 -7.21 -20.03 3.85
C LYS A 434 -6.61 -19.16 2.76
N ASP A 435 -5.35 -18.77 2.94
CA ASP A 435 -4.54 -18.25 1.85
C ASP A 435 -4.03 -19.44 0.98
N ASN A 436 -4.31 -19.39 -0.30
CA ASN A 436 -3.80 -20.34 -1.29
C ASN A 436 -2.77 -19.70 -2.24
N ALA A 437 -2.54 -18.39 -2.12
CA ALA A 437 -1.61 -17.67 -2.97
C ALA A 437 -0.16 -17.99 -2.60
N THR A 438 0.68 -18.21 -3.61
CA THR A 438 2.12 -18.44 -3.45
C THR A 438 2.91 -17.55 -4.40
N PHE A 439 4.21 -17.39 -4.19
CA PHE A 439 5.06 -16.58 -5.10
C PHE A 439 5.16 -17.14 -6.52
N THR A 440 4.88 -18.43 -6.74
CA THR A 440 4.87 -19.06 -8.06
C THR A 440 3.45 -19.25 -8.64
N ASN A 441 2.43 -19.12 -7.81
CA ASN A 441 1.03 -19.15 -8.19
C ASN A 441 0.28 -18.14 -7.28
N PRO A 442 0.38 -16.85 -7.60
CA PRO A 442 -0.10 -15.78 -6.70
C PRO A 442 -1.62 -15.55 -6.76
N LYS A 443 -2.35 -16.29 -7.60
CA LYS A 443 -3.82 -16.21 -7.78
C LYS A 443 -4.55 -17.34 -7.07
#